data_83b8e3fc3ad1d114a928929bc666d620
#
_entry.id   83b8e3fc3ad1d114a928929bc666d620
#
_cell.length_a   1.000
_cell.length_b   1.000
_cell.length_c   1.000
_cell.angle_alpha   90.00
_cell.angle_beta   90.00
_cell.angle_gamma   90.00
#
_symmetry.space_group_name_H-M   'P 1'
#
loop_
_entity.id
_entity.type
_entity.pdbx_description
1 polymer ?
#
loop_
_entity_poly.entity_id
_entity_poly.type
_entity_poly.pdbx_seq_one_letter_code
_entity_poly.pdbx_strand_id
1 'polypeptide(L)'
;MGNLYESFVKNVFYDTVEPCIGSVVKVDLVGGIVNHSGIYVGDGEIVEITNIDGAAAVRRVSTTEFINGPGGLLRTGVYIYVACKKDRNGKCVAMGSQDIADRANAAVDRVGTYDLVTNNCHLFTEYCVTGEQPVPPGILLSVENALKRRFVRHDYERLQDIWRSTGIAQ
;
A
#
# COMPACT_ATOMS: atom_id res chain seq x y z
N MET A 1 25.84 -10.53 26.80
CA MET A 1 24.57 -11.02 26.20
C MET A 1 23.46 -9.95 26.11
N GLY A 2 23.71 -8.71 26.53
CA GLY A 2 22.68 -7.61 26.46
C GLY A 2 22.48 -6.93 25.10
N ASN A 3 23.46 -7.00 24.19
CA ASN A 3 23.45 -6.15 22.99
C ASN A 3 22.59 -6.65 21.80
N LEU A 4 22.30 -7.93 21.72
CA LEU A 4 21.52 -8.50 20.61
C LEU A 4 20.00 -8.29 20.80
N TYR A 5 19.53 -8.40 22.03
CA TYR A 5 18.13 -8.20 22.36
C TYR A 5 17.74 -6.72 22.30
N GLU A 6 18.58 -5.82 22.80
CA GLU A 6 18.37 -4.37 22.68
C GLU A 6 18.49 -3.87 21.23
N SER A 7 19.40 -4.47 20.43
CA SER A 7 19.48 -4.17 18.99
C SER A 7 18.26 -4.67 18.23
N PHE A 8 17.74 -5.85 18.58
CA PHE A 8 16.52 -6.39 17.97
C PHE A 8 15.28 -5.56 18.33
N VAL A 9 15.13 -5.21 19.61
CA VAL A 9 14.03 -4.36 20.09
C VAL A 9 14.14 -2.94 19.50
N LYS A 10 15.34 -2.35 19.43
CA LYS A 10 15.53 -1.05 18.76
C LYS A 10 15.17 -1.09 17.27
N ASN A 11 15.58 -2.11 16.55
CA ASN A 11 15.27 -2.23 15.13
C ASN A 11 13.78 -2.47 14.86
N VAL A 12 13.07 -3.16 15.74
CA VAL A 12 11.61 -3.39 15.59
C VAL A 12 10.80 -2.14 15.93
N PHE A 13 11.26 -1.29 16.86
CA PHE A 13 10.52 -0.07 17.25
C PHE A 13 10.89 1.19 16.48
N TYR A 14 12.01 1.23 15.74
CA TYR A 14 12.46 2.44 15.05
C TYR A 14 12.12 2.49 13.56
N ASP A 15 11.54 1.43 12.99
CA ASP A 15 11.22 1.35 11.55
C ASP A 15 9.73 1.41 11.21
N THR A 16 8.88 1.80 12.15
CA THR A 16 7.48 2.05 11.84
C THR A 16 7.30 3.44 11.26
N VAL A 17 6.50 3.54 10.19
CA VAL A 17 6.18 4.80 9.53
C VAL A 17 4.68 4.95 9.44
N GLU A 18 4.16 6.05 9.99
CA GLU A 18 2.74 6.38 9.85
C GLU A 18 2.41 6.75 8.40
N PRO A 19 1.34 6.21 7.81
CA PRO A 19 0.90 6.62 6.49
C PRO A 19 0.40 8.08 6.52
N CYS A 20 0.72 8.84 5.49
CA CYS A 20 0.12 10.14 5.25
C CYS A 20 -1.01 10.03 4.23
N ILE A 21 -1.87 11.04 4.12
CA ILE A 21 -2.97 11.07 3.15
C ILE A 21 -2.42 10.81 1.73
N GLY A 22 -3.03 9.88 1.01
CA GLY A 22 -2.63 9.45 -0.33
C GLY A 22 -1.47 8.45 -0.34
N SER A 23 -1.05 7.93 0.82
CA SER A 23 -0.05 6.86 0.85
C SER A 23 -0.57 5.57 0.25
N VAL A 24 0.28 4.92 -0.54
CA VAL A 24 0.03 3.53 -0.92
C VAL A 24 0.37 2.63 0.26
N VAL A 25 -0.59 1.78 0.59
CA VAL A 25 -0.43 0.75 1.62
C VAL A 25 -0.64 -0.63 1.03
N LYS A 26 -0.04 -1.64 1.65
CA LYS A 26 -0.22 -3.04 1.27
C LYS A 26 -0.32 -3.98 2.48
N VAL A 27 -0.93 -5.12 2.26
CA VAL A 27 -0.85 -6.30 3.13
C VAL A 27 -0.35 -7.48 2.32
N ASP A 28 0.38 -8.38 2.97
CA ASP A 28 0.81 -9.62 2.35
C ASP A 28 -0.32 -10.64 2.42
N LEU A 29 -0.64 -11.26 1.29
CA LEU A 29 -1.57 -12.38 1.21
C LEU A 29 -0.78 -13.69 1.30
N VAL A 30 -1.46 -14.78 1.52
CA VAL A 30 -0.97 -16.16 1.70
C VAL A 30 0.53 -16.36 1.43
N GLY A 31 1.33 -16.52 2.47
CA GLY A 31 2.75 -16.83 2.34
C GLY A 31 3.66 -15.70 1.82
N GLY A 32 3.17 -14.45 1.71
CA GLY A 32 3.96 -13.32 1.23
C GLY A 32 4.20 -13.31 -0.29
N ILE A 33 3.60 -14.22 -1.04
CA ILE A 33 3.79 -14.35 -2.49
C ILE A 33 2.89 -13.36 -3.26
N VAL A 34 1.70 -13.08 -2.72
CA VAL A 34 0.73 -12.15 -3.32
C VAL A 34 0.48 -11.01 -2.34
N ASN A 35 0.38 -9.80 -2.86
CA ASN A 35 0.11 -8.62 -2.06
C ASN A 35 -1.24 -8.01 -2.48
N HIS A 36 -1.91 -7.38 -1.52
CA HIS A 36 -3.06 -6.54 -1.79
C HIS A 36 -2.71 -5.09 -1.46
N SER A 37 -3.05 -4.16 -2.32
CA SER A 37 -2.73 -2.74 -2.16
C SER A 37 -3.98 -1.86 -2.14
N GLY A 38 -3.86 -0.71 -1.50
CA GLY A 38 -4.88 0.32 -1.41
C GLY A 38 -4.27 1.70 -1.15
N ILE A 39 -5.12 2.71 -1.04
CA ILE A 39 -4.74 4.10 -0.78
C ILE A 39 -5.26 4.52 0.60
N TYR A 40 -4.37 4.92 1.48
CA TYR A 40 -4.73 5.51 2.76
C TYR A 40 -5.30 6.92 2.55
N VAL A 41 -6.51 7.17 3.02
CA VAL A 41 -7.22 8.43 2.79
C VAL A 41 -7.40 9.29 4.04
N GLY A 42 -6.81 8.87 5.16
CA GLY A 42 -6.89 9.54 6.45
C GLY A 42 -7.83 8.79 7.41
N ASP A 43 -7.81 9.19 8.68
CA ASP A 43 -8.70 8.73 9.75
C ASP A 43 -8.79 7.19 9.92
N GLY A 44 -7.70 6.47 9.60
CA GLY A 44 -7.68 5.01 9.67
C GLY A 44 -8.44 4.32 8.53
N GLU A 45 -8.77 5.03 7.46
CA GLU A 45 -9.50 4.52 6.31
C GLU A 45 -8.60 4.31 5.09
N ILE A 46 -8.91 3.27 4.33
CA ILE A 46 -8.21 2.87 3.10
C ILE A 46 -9.24 2.68 2.00
N VAL A 47 -8.96 3.19 0.81
CA VAL A 47 -9.72 2.88 -0.39
C VAL A 47 -9.03 1.76 -1.16
N GLU A 48 -9.76 0.70 -1.42
CA GLU A 48 -9.28 -0.49 -2.12
C GLU A 48 -10.23 -0.89 -3.26
N ILE A 49 -9.71 -1.64 -4.23
CA ILE A 49 -10.54 -2.42 -5.14
C ILE A 49 -10.42 -3.89 -4.73
N THR A 50 -11.54 -4.56 -4.61
CA THR A 50 -11.59 -5.97 -4.21
C THR A 50 -12.63 -6.74 -5.01
N ASN A 51 -12.51 -8.06 -5.00
CA ASN A 51 -13.51 -8.94 -5.59
C ASN A 51 -14.61 -9.22 -4.57
N ILE A 52 -15.82 -8.86 -4.94
CA ILE A 52 -17.03 -9.23 -4.20
C ILE A 52 -17.93 -10.00 -5.18
N ASP A 53 -18.08 -11.30 -4.94
CA ASP A 53 -18.91 -12.19 -5.76
C ASP A 53 -18.64 -12.12 -7.28
N GLY A 54 -17.36 -11.98 -7.65
CA GLY A 54 -16.93 -11.88 -9.05
C GLY A 54 -16.93 -10.47 -9.63
N ALA A 55 -17.42 -9.48 -8.89
CA ALA A 55 -17.38 -8.09 -9.31
C ALA A 55 -16.22 -7.33 -8.65
N ALA A 56 -15.58 -6.46 -9.41
CA ALA A 56 -14.65 -5.48 -8.85
C ALA A 56 -15.43 -4.36 -8.18
N ALA A 57 -15.22 -4.15 -6.90
CA ALA A 57 -15.83 -3.06 -6.15
C ALA A 57 -14.74 -2.17 -5.53
N VAL A 58 -14.80 -0.88 -5.80
CA VAL A 58 -13.98 0.12 -5.12
C VAL A 58 -14.73 0.57 -3.87
N ARG A 59 -14.12 0.38 -2.72
CA ARG A 59 -14.76 0.67 -1.45
C ARG A 59 -13.78 1.32 -0.46
N ARG A 60 -14.35 2.04 0.50
CA ARG A 60 -13.64 2.57 1.64
C ARG A 60 -13.81 1.62 2.80
N VAL A 61 -12.71 1.23 3.43
CA VAL A 61 -12.67 0.26 4.52
C VAL A 61 -11.80 0.76 5.66
N SER A 62 -12.05 0.27 6.86
CA SER A 62 -11.14 0.47 7.99
C SER A 62 -9.83 -0.31 7.80
N THR A 63 -8.79 0.05 8.53
CA THR A 63 -7.53 -0.72 8.57
C THR A 63 -7.75 -2.18 8.95
N THR A 64 -8.67 -2.44 9.88
CA THR A 64 -9.03 -3.81 10.29
C THR A 64 -9.68 -4.60 9.15
N GLU A 65 -10.61 -4.00 8.42
CA GLU A 65 -11.23 -4.65 7.26
C GLU A 65 -10.23 -4.85 6.12
N PHE A 66 -9.32 -3.90 5.92
CA PHE A 66 -8.26 -4.03 4.92
C PHE A 66 -7.33 -5.21 5.23
N ILE A 67 -6.96 -5.42 6.50
CA ILE A 67 -6.16 -6.58 6.94
C ILE A 67 -6.94 -7.88 6.75
N ASN A 68 -8.19 -7.94 7.18
CA ASN A 68 -8.98 -9.17 7.17
C ASN A 68 -9.53 -9.55 5.79
N GLY A 69 -9.74 -8.58 4.92
CA GLY A 69 -10.35 -8.78 3.60
C GLY A 69 -11.82 -9.16 3.64
N PRO A 70 -12.50 -9.10 2.50
CA PRO A 70 -13.88 -9.53 2.38
C PRO A 70 -13.97 -11.04 2.55
N GLY A 71 -14.97 -11.51 3.35
CA GLY A 71 -15.29 -12.91 3.49
C GLY A 71 -14.28 -13.76 4.27
N GLY A 72 -13.40 -13.15 5.08
CA GLY A 72 -12.44 -13.91 5.89
C GLY A 72 -11.41 -14.69 5.07
N LEU A 73 -11.11 -14.24 3.86
CA LEU A 73 -10.01 -14.79 3.08
C LEU A 73 -8.75 -14.68 3.94
N LEU A 74 -8.08 -15.81 4.20
CA LEU A 74 -6.89 -15.92 5.04
C LEU A 74 -5.80 -14.97 4.53
N ARG A 75 -5.86 -13.73 4.94
CA ARG A 75 -4.75 -12.80 4.82
C ARG A 75 -3.80 -13.12 5.96
N THR A 76 -2.66 -13.68 5.64
CA THR A 76 -1.64 -14.04 6.63
C THR A 76 -0.77 -12.84 7.03
N GLY A 77 -1.04 -11.67 6.48
CA GLY A 77 -0.35 -10.44 6.83
C GLY A 77 -0.85 -9.89 8.16
N VAL A 78 0.03 -9.89 9.15
CA VAL A 78 -0.27 -9.32 10.49
C VAL A 78 -0.13 -7.79 10.47
N TYR A 79 0.51 -7.22 9.44
CA TYR A 79 0.85 -5.79 9.39
C TYR A 79 0.45 -5.14 8.08
N ILE A 80 0.05 -3.86 8.17
CA ILE A 80 -0.03 -2.97 7.02
C ILE A 80 1.35 -2.36 6.79
N TYR A 81 1.82 -2.40 5.57
CA TYR A 81 3.04 -1.73 5.13
C TYR A 81 2.70 -0.48 4.34
N VAL A 82 3.49 0.58 4.51
CA VAL A 82 3.38 1.83 3.77
C VAL A 82 4.61 2.07 2.90
N ALA A 83 4.41 2.60 1.72
CA ALA A 83 5.50 2.97 0.83
C ALA A 83 6.20 4.25 1.32
N CYS A 84 7.53 4.21 1.42
CA CYS A 84 8.36 5.25 2.02
C CYS A 84 9.52 5.64 1.14
N LYS A 85 10.03 6.85 1.39
CA LYS A 85 11.33 7.34 0.91
C LYS A 85 12.15 7.85 2.09
N LYS A 86 13.46 8.00 1.91
CA LYS A 86 14.28 8.70 2.88
C LYS A 86 14.19 10.22 2.69
N ASP A 87 14.06 10.94 3.78
CA ASP A 87 14.20 12.39 3.80
C ASP A 87 15.70 12.81 3.77
N ARG A 88 15.96 14.12 3.84
CA ARG A 88 17.33 14.66 3.81
C ARG A 88 18.20 14.21 5.00
N ASN A 89 17.58 13.74 6.07
CA ASN A 89 18.25 13.26 7.28
C ASN A 89 18.37 11.73 7.30
N GLY A 90 17.97 11.04 6.22
CA GLY A 90 17.98 9.59 6.13
C GLY A 90 16.81 8.90 6.86
N LYS A 91 15.84 9.66 7.39
CA LYS A 91 14.65 9.12 8.05
C LYS A 91 13.63 8.66 7.00
N CYS A 92 13.05 7.48 7.20
CA CYS A 92 11.95 7.01 6.36
C CYS A 92 10.70 7.85 6.61
N VAL A 93 10.10 8.36 5.53
CA VAL A 93 8.84 9.11 5.53
C VAL A 93 7.90 8.54 4.48
N ALA A 94 6.62 8.48 4.80
CA ALA A 94 5.61 7.95 3.88
C ALA A 94 5.54 8.78 2.59
N MET A 95 5.36 8.10 1.46
CA MET A 95 5.06 8.73 0.18
C MET A 95 3.55 8.82 0.00
N GLY A 96 3.03 10.03 -0.17
CA GLY A 96 1.61 10.26 -0.40
C GLY A 96 1.34 11.72 -0.75
N SER A 97 0.16 11.99 -1.28
CA SER A 97 -0.31 13.34 -1.60
C SER A 97 -1.83 13.38 -1.69
N GLN A 98 -2.40 14.56 -1.45
CA GLN A 98 -3.85 14.76 -1.43
C GLN A 98 -4.52 14.34 -2.76
N ASP A 99 -3.93 14.64 -3.90
CA ASP A 99 -4.51 14.30 -5.22
C ASP A 99 -4.57 12.78 -5.47
N ILE A 100 -3.69 11.97 -4.85
CA ILE A 100 -3.79 10.51 -4.86
C ILE A 100 -5.04 10.07 -4.08
N ALA A 101 -5.23 10.62 -2.88
CA ALA A 101 -6.40 10.33 -2.06
C ALA A 101 -7.70 10.81 -2.74
N ASP A 102 -7.68 11.96 -3.38
CA ASP A 102 -8.83 12.50 -4.10
C ASP A 102 -9.26 11.59 -5.26
N ARG A 103 -8.30 11.07 -6.04
CA ARG A 103 -8.59 10.09 -7.10
C ARG A 103 -9.16 8.79 -6.54
N ALA A 104 -8.62 8.30 -5.43
CA ALA A 104 -9.11 7.11 -4.76
C ALA A 104 -10.55 7.32 -4.27
N ASN A 105 -10.83 8.42 -3.58
CA ASN A 105 -12.16 8.77 -3.08
C ASN A 105 -13.18 8.96 -4.22
N ALA A 106 -12.79 9.58 -5.32
CA ALA A 106 -13.67 9.75 -6.50
C ALA A 106 -14.01 8.43 -7.21
N ALA A 107 -13.28 7.36 -6.91
CA ALA A 107 -13.53 6.03 -7.47
C ALA A 107 -14.42 5.15 -6.57
N VAL A 108 -14.69 5.55 -5.33
CA VAL A 108 -15.55 4.79 -4.41
C VAL A 108 -16.92 4.56 -5.04
N ASP A 109 -17.52 3.40 -4.78
CA ASP A 109 -18.79 2.91 -5.34
C ASP A 109 -18.76 2.55 -6.83
N ARG A 110 -17.61 2.65 -7.50
CA ARG A 110 -17.48 2.10 -8.86
C ARG A 110 -17.45 0.58 -8.79
N VAL A 111 -18.25 -0.04 -9.65
CA VAL A 111 -18.34 -1.48 -9.80
C VAL A 111 -18.00 -1.85 -11.23
N GLY A 112 -17.25 -2.92 -11.41
CA GLY A 112 -16.86 -3.43 -12.73
C GLY A 112 -16.60 -4.94 -12.67
N THR A 113 -16.02 -5.49 -13.72
CA THR A 113 -15.55 -6.88 -13.71
C THR A 113 -14.17 -6.93 -13.05
N TYR A 114 -14.02 -7.76 -12.01
CA TYR A 114 -12.72 -8.00 -11.40
C TYR A 114 -11.96 -9.02 -12.24
N ASP A 115 -10.74 -8.69 -12.62
CA ASP A 115 -9.84 -9.58 -13.33
C ASP A 115 -8.42 -9.41 -12.79
N LEU A 116 -7.77 -10.50 -12.45
CA LEU A 116 -6.44 -10.49 -11.83
C LEU A 116 -5.37 -9.83 -12.71
N VAL A 117 -5.60 -9.76 -14.01
CA VAL A 117 -4.63 -9.20 -14.96
C VAL A 117 -5.01 -7.77 -15.37
N THR A 118 -6.31 -7.54 -15.66
CA THR A 118 -6.75 -6.30 -16.32
C THR A 118 -7.50 -5.33 -15.42
N ASN A 119 -7.92 -5.75 -14.22
CA ASN A 119 -8.65 -4.90 -13.28
C ASN A 119 -8.45 -5.40 -11.85
N ASN A 120 -7.30 -5.11 -11.27
CA ASN A 120 -6.90 -5.56 -9.94
C ASN A 120 -6.46 -4.40 -9.03
N CYS A 121 -6.15 -4.72 -7.77
CA CYS A 121 -5.75 -3.74 -6.78
C CYS A 121 -4.49 -2.93 -7.17
N HIS A 122 -3.54 -3.53 -7.88
CA HIS A 122 -2.33 -2.83 -8.28
C HIS A 122 -2.56 -1.85 -9.42
N LEU A 123 -3.40 -2.18 -10.41
CA LEU A 123 -3.81 -1.25 -11.47
C LEU A 123 -4.58 -0.07 -10.89
N PHE A 124 -5.52 -0.34 -9.99
CA PHE A 124 -6.24 0.73 -9.30
C PHE A 124 -5.29 1.66 -8.53
N THR A 125 -4.36 1.08 -7.79
CA THR A 125 -3.39 1.84 -7.00
C THR A 125 -2.45 2.65 -7.90
N GLU A 126 -1.96 2.06 -9.00
CA GLU A 126 -1.13 2.74 -10.00
C GLU A 126 -1.88 3.93 -10.65
N TYR A 127 -3.15 3.72 -11.01
CA TYR A 127 -4.02 4.82 -11.49
C TYR A 127 -4.11 5.95 -10.46
N CYS A 128 -4.35 5.63 -9.20
CA CYS A 128 -4.41 6.65 -8.15
C CYS A 128 -3.10 7.44 -8.03
N VAL A 129 -1.95 6.77 -8.14
CA VAL A 129 -0.63 7.39 -8.05
C VAL A 129 -0.34 8.28 -9.26
N THR A 130 -0.61 7.82 -10.47
CA THR A 130 -0.21 8.50 -11.72
C THR A 130 -1.27 9.46 -12.25
N GLY A 131 -2.54 9.16 -12.04
CA GLY A 131 -3.69 9.80 -12.71
C GLY A 131 -3.90 9.34 -14.15
N GLU A 132 -3.10 8.38 -14.61
CA GLU A 132 -3.14 7.83 -15.96
C GLU A 132 -3.71 6.42 -15.95
N GLN A 133 -4.34 5.99 -17.06
CA GLN A 133 -4.82 4.61 -17.21
C GLN A 133 -3.61 3.68 -17.27
N PRO A 134 -3.45 2.77 -16.30
CA PRO A 134 -2.32 1.87 -16.29
C PRO A 134 -2.46 0.78 -17.38
N VAL A 135 -1.33 0.24 -17.80
CA VAL A 135 -1.28 -0.84 -18.80
C VAL A 135 -1.13 -2.18 -18.09
N PRO A 136 -2.02 -3.16 -18.34
CA PRO A 136 -1.87 -4.51 -17.79
C PRO A 136 -0.54 -5.18 -18.22
N PRO A 137 -0.01 -6.12 -17.42
CA PRO A 137 -0.56 -6.60 -16.15
C PRO A 137 -0.27 -5.67 -14.99
N GLY A 138 -1.25 -5.52 -14.08
CA GLY A 138 -1.08 -4.76 -12.84
C GLY A 138 -0.32 -5.59 -11.80
N ILE A 139 0.93 -5.25 -11.57
CA ILE A 139 1.79 -5.90 -10.57
C ILE A 139 2.34 -4.85 -9.59
N LEU A 140 2.70 -5.30 -8.39
CA LEU A 140 3.23 -4.40 -7.35
C LEU A 140 4.43 -3.59 -7.83
N LEU A 141 5.30 -4.16 -8.65
CA LEU A 141 6.46 -3.46 -9.22
C LEU A 141 6.08 -2.23 -10.07
N SER A 142 4.95 -2.27 -10.79
CA SER A 142 4.44 -1.10 -11.53
C SER A 142 4.08 0.04 -10.59
N VAL A 143 3.41 -0.27 -9.47
CA VAL A 143 3.08 0.69 -8.41
C VAL A 143 4.35 1.28 -7.80
N GLU A 144 5.32 0.45 -7.46
CA GLU A 144 6.61 0.89 -6.92
C GLU A 144 7.36 1.83 -7.88
N ASN A 145 7.38 1.49 -9.16
CA ASN A 145 8.00 2.34 -10.19
C ASN A 145 7.25 3.68 -10.34
N ALA A 146 5.92 3.68 -10.28
CA ALA A 146 5.13 4.90 -10.32
C ALA A 146 5.43 5.80 -9.12
N LEU A 147 5.50 5.23 -7.91
CA LEU A 147 5.88 5.95 -6.69
C LEU A 147 7.30 6.52 -6.77
N LYS A 148 8.26 5.74 -7.27
CA LYS A 148 9.63 6.21 -7.46
C LYS A 148 9.70 7.38 -8.42
N ARG A 149 9.06 7.30 -9.59
CA ARG A 149 9.02 8.40 -10.58
C ARG A 149 8.41 9.66 -9.99
N ARG A 150 7.39 9.54 -9.15
CA ARG A 150 6.67 10.67 -8.58
C ARG A 150 7.36 11.33 -7.39
N PHE A 151 7.89 10.56 -6.46
CA PHE A 151 8.34 11.04 -5.16
C PHE A 151 9.85 11.02 -4.95
N VAL A 152 10.59 10.27 -5.75
CA VAL A 152 12.05 10.16 -5.62
C VAL A 152 12.71 10.98 -6.71
N ARG A 153 13.23 12.15 -6.33
CA ARG A 153 14.04 13.01 -7.22
C ARG A 153 15.48 12.54 -7.16
N HIS A 154 16.01 12.15 -8.32
CA HIS A 154 17.40 11.74 -8.60
C HIS A 154 17.85 10.34 -8.20
N ASP A 155 18.47 9.80 -9.12
CA ASP A 155 19.19 8.63 -9.58
C ASP A 155 20.02 7.81 -8.61
N TYR A 156 19.96 7.79 -7.33
CA TYR A 156 21.02 7.09 -6.59
C TYR A 156 20.62 6.20 -5.43
N GLU A 157 19.39 6.02 -5.11
CA GLU A 157 19.08 4.90 -4.24
C GLU A 157 18.23 3.89 -5.00
N ARG A 158 18.85 2.78 -5.36
CA ARG A 158 18.14 1.52 -5.54
C ARG A 158 17.46 1.27 -4.21
N LEU A 159 16.26 1.82 -4.05
CA LEU A 159 15.39 1.48 -2.95
C LEU A 159 15.05 0.00 -3.14
N GLN A 160 15.88 -0.86 -2.58
CA GLN A 160 15.68 -2.31 -2.62
C GLN A 160 14.39 -2.68 -1.93
N ASP A 161 13.95 -1.85 -0.98
CA ASP A 161 12.70 -2.02 -0.28
C ASP A 161 12.14 -0.65 0.17
N ILE A 162 11.03 -0.24 -0.44
CA ILE A 162 10.33 1.01 -0.09
C ILE A 162 9.28 0.79 1.01
N TRP A 163 9.06 -0.46 1.43
CA TRP A 163 7.99 -0.79 2.34
C TRP A 163 8.45 -0.79 3.79
N ARG A 164 7.67 -0.13 4.65
CA ARG A 164 7.89 -0.11 6.11
C ARG A 164 6.60 -0.46 6.82
N SER A 165 6.72 -1.17 7.94
CA SER A 165 5.57 -1.45 8.80
C SER A 165 4.99 -0.15 9.33
N THR A 166 3.66 -0.06 9.39
CA THR A 166 2.96 1.06 10.01
C THR A 166 2.80 0.88 11.52
N GLY A 167 3.12 -0.31 12.04
CA GLY A 167 2.77 -0.69 13.40
C GLY A 167 1.28 -1.04 13.59
N ILE A 168 0.45 -0.87 12.56
CA ILE A 168 -0.96 -1.28 12.59
C ILE A 168 -0.99 -2.78 12.34
N ALA A 169 -1.42 -3.53 13.33
CA ALA A 169 -1.55 -4.98 13.33
C ALA A 169 -2.98 -5.40 13.69
N GLN A 170 -3.26 -6.68 13.46
CA GLN A 170 -4.49 -7.33 13.90
C GLN A 170 -4.55 -7.46 15.42
#